data_959e02c6cca9e4994cf49fafad5cf098
#
_entry.id   959e02c6cca9e4994cf49fafad5cf098
#
_cell.length_a   1.000
_cell.length_b   1.000
_cell.length_c   1.000
_cell.angle_alpha   90.00
_cell.angle_beta   90.00
_cell.angle_gamma   90.00
#
_symmetry.space_group_name_H-M   'P 1'
#
loop_
_entity.id
_entity.type
_entity.pdbx_description
1 polymer ?
#
loop_
_entity_poly.entity_id
_entity_poly.type
_entity_poly.pdbx_seq_one_letter_code
_entity_poly.pdbx_strand_id
1 'polypeptide(L)'
;MQKDFDKWNEEKKRLDSSESEKRPFPREQWVWVCSVGINIGFEQNGTSNEFERPVLVVKKFNNKMYWVVPLSSKQKPFDFYYNFTDPSERPVALISSQLRLISIQRFKREMYKLSDIDFDNLRAQLKGFLEKSKPRTGRGFSGPEGAL
;
A
#
# COMPACT_ATOMS: atom_id res chain seq x y z
N MET A 1 -5.60 18.47 11.63
CA MET A 1 -4.43 18.82 10.83
C MET A 1 -4.84 19.25 9.45
N GLN A 2 -4.31 20.34 8.99
CA GLN A 2 -4.62 20.85 7.67
C GLN A 2 -3.67 20.26 6.64
N LYS A 3 -4.22 19.78 5.54
CA LYS A 3 -3.42 19.18 4.46
C LYS A 3 -3.00 20.27 3.48
N ASP A 4 -1.73 20.21 3.06
CA ASP A 4 -1.17 21.17 2.12
C ASP A 4 -1.31 20.61 0.69
N PHE A 5 -2.49 20.75 0.13
CA PHE A 5 -2.77 20.26 -1.22
C PHE A 5 -2.02 21.07 -2.29
N ASP A 6 -1.78 22.36 -2.04
CA ASP A 6 -1.08 23.18 -3.03
C ASP A 6 0.36 22.73 -3.18
N LYS A 7 1.05 22.48 -2.07
CA LYS A 7 2.40 21.99 -2.11
C LYS A 7 2.47 20.60 -2.75
N TRP A 8 1.51 19.75 -2.42
CA TRP A 8 1.44 18.44 -3.04
C TRP A 8 1.22 18.54 -4.54
N ASN A 9 0.41 19.49 -4.97
CA ASN A 9 0.16 19.68 -6.40
C ASN A 9 1.44 20.06 -7.16
N GLU A 10 2.30 20.88 -6.55
CA GLU A 10 3.59 21.22 -7.15
C GLU A 10 4.50 20.00 -7.24
N GLU A 11 4.52 19.18 -6.19
CA GLU A 11 5.31 17.95 -6.20
C GLU A 11 4.80 16.98 -7.26
N LYS A 12 3.48 16.88 -7.42
CA LYS A 12 2.89 16.04 -8.46
C LYS A 12 3.36 16.45 -9.86
N LYS A 13 3.36 17.75 -10.12
CA LYS A 13 3.81 18.27 -11.40
C LYS A 13 5.26 17.90 -11.66
N ARG A 14 6.09 18.02 -10.63
CA ARG A 14 7.50 17.68 -10.74
C ARG A 14 7.68 16.18 -11.03
N LEU A 15 6.94 15.33 -10.31
CA LEU A 15 7.02 13.88 -10.53
C LEU A 15 6.54 13.50 -11.92
N ASP A 16 5.46 14.08 -12.36
CA ASP A 16 4.88 13.76 -13.67
C ASP A 16 5.84 14.11 -14.81
N SER A 17 6.58 15.19 -14.65
CA SER A 17 7.52 15.63 -15.69
C SER A 17 8.90 14.94 -15.57
N SER A 18 9.13 14.17 -14.51
CA SER A 18 10.43 13.54 -14.31
C SER A 18 10.59 12.34 -15.23
N GLU A 19 11.86 12.00 -15.53
CA GLU A 19 12.14 10.80 -16.28
C GLU A 19 12.10 9.59 -15.38
N SER A 20 11.57 8.49 -15.88
CA SER A 20 11.41 7.28 -15.09
C SER A 20 12.63 6.37 -15.23
N GLU A 21 13.79 6.85 -14.82
CA GLU A 21 15.05 6.11 -14.92
C GLU A 21 15.45 5.48 -13.59
N LYS A 22 14.55 4.72 -13.01
CA LYS A 22 14.85 4.05 -11.73
C LYS A 22 15.61 2.76 -11.96
N ARG A 23 16.85 2.71 -11.49
CA ARG A 23 17.69 1.51 -11.62
C ARG A 23 18.17 1.08 -10.25
N PRO A 24 17.97 -0.16 -9.83
CA PRO A 24 17.16 -1.16 -10.52
C PRO A 24 15.69 -0.80 -10.46
N PHE A 25 14.91 -1.35 -11.39
CA PHE A 25 13.46 -1.17 -11.32
C PHE A 25 12.89 -1.89 -10.10
N PRO A 26 11.80 -1.38 -9.53
CA PRO A 26 11.16 -2.07 -8.41
C PRO A 26 10.76 -3.49 -8.77
N ARG A 27 10.85 -4.38 -7.79
CA ARG A 27 10.50 -5.80 -7.94
C ARG A 27 9.40 -6.15 -6.95
N GLU A 28 8.60 -7.12 -7.30
CA GLU A 28 7.57 -7.64 -6.39
C GLU A 28 8.21 -8.10 -5.10
N GLN A 29 7.51 -7.94 -3.98
CA GLN A 29 7.94 -8.36 -2.65
C GLN A 29 8.91 -7.37 -1.97
N TRP A 30 9.34 -6.32 -2.65
CA TRP A 30 10.24 -5.33 -2.08
C TRP A 30 9.49 -4.10 -1.59
N VAL A 31 9.99 -3.54 -0.50
CA VAL A 31 9.46 -2.31 0.09
C VAL A 31 10.29 -1.14 -0.42
N TRP A 32 9.60 -0.12 -0.89
CA TRP A 32 10.20 1.11 -1.41
C TRP A 32 9.60 2.32 -0.73
N VAL A 33 10.42 3.36 -0.56
CA VAL A 33 9.88 4.67 -0.21
C VAL A 33 9.37 5.31 -1.48
N CYS A 34 8.10 5.71 -1.45
CA CYS A 34 7.43 6.32 -2.60
C CYS A 34 6.76 7.61 -2.19
N SER A 35 6.65 8.54 -3.14
CA SER A 35 5.87 9.75 -2.95
C SER A 35 4.40 9.41 -3.18
N VAL A 36 3.63 9.26 -2.10
CA VAL A 36 2.22 8.88 -2.21
C VAL A 36 1.29 10.09 -2.09
N GLY A 37 1.82 11.23 -1.67
CA GLY A 37 1.10 12.49 -1.67
C GLY A 37 0.17 12.68 -0.49
N ILE A 38 -0.68 13.68 -0.65
CA ILE A 38 -1.77 13.96 0.27
C ILE A 38 -3.05 13.54 -0.42
N ASN A 39 -3.84 12.73 0.25
CA ASN A 39 -5.02 12.14 -0.35
C ASN A 39 -6.28 12.53 0.44
N ILE A 40 -7.41 12.03 0.01
CA ILE A 40 -8.70 12.47 0.53
C ILE A 40 -9.18 11.52 1.62
N GLY A 41 -9.66 12.11 2.72
CA GLY A 41 -10.32 11.36 3.78
C GLY A 41 -9.44 10.28 4.39
N PHE A 42 -9.86 9.04 4.26
CA PHE A 42 -9.20 7.89 4.90
C PHE A 42 -8.09 7.28 4.04
N GLU A 43 -7.84 7.80 2.85
CA GLU A 43 -6.73 7.34 2.02
C GLU A 43 -5.41 7.70 2.67
N GLN A 44 -4.43 6.81 2.58
CA GLN A 44 -3.14 7.02 3.21
C GLN A 44 -2.38 8.18 2.59
N ASN A 45 -1.79 9.00 3.43
CA ASN A 45 -0.97 10.13 3.01
C ASN A 45 0.50 9.82 3.20
N GLY A 46 1.34 10.51 2.44
CA GLY A 46 2.76 10.56 2.71
C GLY A 46 3.05 11.55 3.81
N THR A 47 4.26 11.48 4.33
CA THR A 47 4.75 12.39 5.35
C THR A 47 6.01 13.07 4.82
N SER A 48 6.57 13.98 5.60
CA SER A 48 7.74 14.75 5.21
C SER A 48 7.43 15.76 4.10
N ASN A 49 8.45 16.52 3.73
CA ASN A 49 8.31 17.54 2.69
C ASN A 49 8.07 16.97 1.30
N GLU A 50 8.40 15.70 1.09
CA GLU A 50 8.22 15.06 -0.20
C GLU A 50 7.03 14.10 -0.21
N PHE A 51 6.23 14.11 0.84
CA PHE A 51 5.00 13.32 0.92
C PHE A 51 5.27 11.83 0.75
N GLU A 52 6.31 11.34 1.41
CA GLU A 52 6.78 9.97 1.24
C GLU A 52 6.19 9.01 2.24
N ARG A 53 6.11 7.75 1.83
CA ARG A 53 5.69 6.65 2.70
C ARG A 53 6.27 5.36 2.15
N PRO A 54 6.69 4.44 3.00
CA PRO A 54 7.06 3.10 2.52
C PRO A 54 5.84 2.37 1.96
N VAL A 55 6.07 1.66 0.86
CA VAL A 55 5.03 0.83 0.24
C VAL A 55 5.63 -0.50 -0.14
N LEU A 56 4.81 -1.55 -0.14
CA LEU A 56 5.20 -2.86 -0.62
C LEU A 56 4.75 -3.03 -2.06
N VAL A 57 5.66 -3.46 -2.93
CA VAL A 57 5.32 -3.78 -4.31
C VAL A 57 4.66 -5.15 -4.32
N VAL A 58 3.37 -5.19 -4.62
CA VAL A 58 2.60 -6.43 -4.64
C VAL A 58 2.61 -7.05 -6.04
N LYS A 59 2.51 -6.23 -7.07
CA LYS A 59 2.44 -6.70 -8.45
C LYS A 59 3.13 -5.71 -9.37
N LYS A 60 3.97 -6.22 -10.24
CA LYS A 60 4.62 -5.43 -11.27
C LYS A 60 3.96 -5.80 -12.60
N PHE A 61 3.31 -4.83 -13.22
CA PHE A 61 2.69 -5.05 -14.53
C PHE A 61 3.69 -4.84 -15.67
N ASN A 62 4.53 -3.85 -15.51
CA ASN A 62 5.64 -3.57 -16.41
C ASN A 62 6.60 -2.63 -15.66
N ASN A 63 7.56 -2.05 -16.37
CA ASN A 63 8.52 -1.14 -15.70
C ASN A 63 7.91 0.20 -15.29
N LYS A 64 6.66 0.48 -15.66
CA LYS A 64 6.03 1.77 -15.40
C LYS A 64 4.89 1.74 -14.40
N MET A 65 4.26 0.59 -14.22
CA MET A 65 3.02 0.49 -13.41
C MET A 65 3.10 -0.64 -12.41
N TYR A 66 2.71 -0.34 -11.17
CA TYR A 66 2.83 -1.27 -10.06
C TYR A 66 1.62 -1.18 -9.15
N TRP A 67 1.19 -2.29 -8.60
CA TRP A 67 0.27 -2.29 -7.45
C TRP A 67 1.09 -2.29 -6.18
N VAL A 68 0.74 -1.40 -5.26
CA VAL A 68 1.43 -1.28 -3.98
C VAL A 68 0.44 -1.19 -2.83
N VAL A 69 0.94 -1.56 -1.64
CA VAL A 69 0.20 -1.45 -0.40
C VAL A 69 1.06 -0.61 0.56
N PRO A 70 0.50 0.43 1.18
CA PRO A 70 1.30 1.29 2.06
C PRO A 70 1.57 0.62 3.40
N LEU A 71 2.70 0.99 4.00
CA LEU A 71 3.05 0.60 5.35
C LEU A 71 2.63 1.67 6.34
N SER A 72 2.37 1.23 7.56
CA SER A 72 2.11 2.09 8.70
C SER A 72 3.03 1.69 9.84
N SER A 73 3.48 2.67 10.62
CA SER A 73 4.25 2.38 11.83
C SER A 73 3.37 1.93 13.00
N LYS A 74 2.05 1.91 12.80
CA LYS A 74 1.11 1.53 13.84
C LYS A 74 0.39 0.26 13.44
N GLN A 75 0.42 -0.74 14.33
CA GLN A 75 -0.33 -1.97 14.13
C GLN A 75 -1.72 -1.81 14.70
N LYS A 76 -2.70 -2.39 14.03
CA LYS A 76 -4.10 -2.38 14.47
C LYS A 76 -4.71 -3.77 14.27
N PRO A 77 -5.71 -4.13 15.09
CA PRO A 77 -6.29 -5.47 15.02
C PRO A 77 -7.43 -5.60 13.98
N PHE A 78 -7.32 -4.90 12.89
CA PHE A 78 -8.34 -4.96 11.82
C PHE A 78 -7.97 -6.02 10.81
N ASP A 79 -8.96 -6.62 10.18
CA ASP A 79 -8.74 -7.67 9.19
C ASP A 79 -8.18 -7.13 7.87
N PHE A 80 -8.08 -5.81 7.72
CA PHE A 80 -7.44 -5.18 6.57
C PHE A 80 -6.06 -4.60 6.91
N TYR A 81 -5.50 -4.97 8.06
CA TYR A 81 -4.11 -4.71 8.43
C TYR A 81 -3.37 -6.03 8.44
N TYR A 82 -2.17 -6.04 7.88
CA TYR A 82 -1.26 -7.16 8.00
C TYR A 82 -0.12 -6.73 8.90
N ASN A 83 -0.14 -7.13 10.16
CA ASN A 83 0.86 -6.73 11.15
C ASN A 83 2.05 -7.67 11.07
N PHE A 84 3.26 -7.11 11.09
CA PHE A 84 4.49 -7.90 11.06
C PHE A 84 5.62 -7.10 11.69
N THR A 85 6.80 -7.72 11.79
CA THR A 85 7.99 -7.08 12.32
C THR A 85 8.96 -6.88 11.17
N ASP A 86 9.47 -5.65 11.01
CA ASP A 86 10.37 -5.35 9.91
C ASP A 86 11.80 -5.83 10.21
N PRO A 87 12.73 -5.75 9.24
CA PRO A 87 14.11 -6.20 9.47
C PRO A 87 14.85 -5.46 10.60
N SER A 88 14.39 -4.26 10.95
CA SER A 88 14.94 -3.53 12.09
C SER A 88 14.25 -3.88 13.40
N GLU A 89 13.44 -4.94 13.41
CA GLU A 89 12.71 -5.44 14.56
C GLU A 89 11.68 -4.45 15.10
N ARG A 90 11.14 -3.61 14.24
CA ARG A 90 10.06 -2.70 14.62
C ARG A 90 8.70 -3.28 14.20
N PRO A 91 7.68 -3.15 15.06
CA PRO A 91 6.34 -3.55 14.68
C PRO A 91 5.78 -2.56 13.65
N VAL A 92 5.34 -3.07 12.53
CA VAL A 92 4.77 -2.27 11.44
C VAL A 92 3.58 -3.03 10.87
N ALA A 93 2.87 -2.40 9.96
CA ALA A 93 1.73 -3.03 9.32
C ALA A 93 1.64 -2.63 7.85
N LEU A 94 1.11 -3.55 7.05
CA LEU A 94 0.69 -3.25 5.69
C LEU A 94 -0.80 -3.01 5.73
N ILE A 95 -1.25 -1.88 5.20
CA ILE A 95 -2.68 -1.56 5.19
C ILE A 95 -3.26 -2.12 3.89
N SER A 96 -3.65 -3.38 3.93
CA SER A 96 -4.02 -4.12 2.72
C SER A 96 -5.24 -3.56 2.01
N SER A 97 -6.13 -2.87 2.74
CA SER A 97 -7.28 -2.21 2.13
C SER A 97 -6.88 -1.03 1.24
N GLN A 98 -5.64 -0.57 1.31
CA GLN A 98 -5.17 0.60 0.56
C GLN A 98 -4.39 0.22 -0.71
N LEU A 99 -4.62 -0.95 -1.24
CA LEU A 99 -3.99 -1.38 -2.49
C LEU A 99 -4.31 -0.39 -3.60
N ARG A 100 -3.28 0.06 -4.32
CA ARG A 100 -3.47 1.02 -5.39
C ARG A 100 -2.41 0.87 -6.46
N LEU A 101 -2.73 1.40 -7.64
CA LEU A 101 -1.78 1.50 -8.75
C LEU A 101 -0.96 2.77 -8.59
N ILE A 102 0.35 2.65 -8.75
CA ILE A 102 1.20 3.84 -8.82
C ILE A 102 2.18 3.74 -9.98
N SER A 103 2.65 4.90 -10.42
CA SER A 103 3.62 5.03 -11.50
C SER A 103 5.03 4.89 -10.96
N ILE A 104 5.94 4.40 -11.83
CA ILE A 104 7.37 4.34 -11.51
C ILE A 104 7.91 5.70 -11.05
N GLN A 105 7.33 6.80 -11.52
CA GLN A 105 7.81 8.14 -11.18
C GLN A 105 7.65 8.49 -9.70
N ARG A 106 6.80 7.75 -8.96
CA ARG A 106 6.63 7.97 -7.52
C ARG A 106 7.68 7.26 -6.67
N PHE A 107 8.42 6.31 -7.22
CA PHE A 107 9.39 5.52 -6.48
C PHE A 107 10.65 6.34 -6.20
N LYS A 108 11.12 6.31 -4.94
CA LYS A 108 12.28 7.08 -4.52
C LYS A 108 13.48 6.20 -4.23
N ARG A 109 13.37 5.26 -3.31
CA ARG A 109 14.47 4.38 -2.95
C ARG A 109 13.98 3.05 -2.40
N GLU A 110 14.76 2.02 -2.67
CA GLU A 110 14.48 0.66 -2.19
C GLU A 110 14.87 0.55 -0.71
N MET A 111 14.08 -0.16 0.07
CA MET A 111 14.36 -0.35 1.50
C MET A 111 14.76 -1.78 1.82
N TYR A 112 13.84 -2.74 1.71
CA TYR A 112 14.12 -4.13 2.07
C TYR A 112 13.13 -5.05 1.38
N LYS A 113 13.48 -6.35 1.38
CA LYS A 113 12.61 -7.39 0.84
C LYS A 113 11.77 -7.98 1.96
N LEU A 114 10.49 -8.06 1.74
CA LEU A 114 9.59 -8.73 2.70
C LEU A 114 9.87 -10.23 2.66
N SER A 115 9.73 -10.89 3.81
CA SER A 115 9.94 -12.35 3.88
C SER A 115 8.93 -13.08 3.00
N ASP A 116 9.29 -14.27 2.55
CA ASP A 116 8.41 -15.05 1.70
C ASP A 116 7.09 -15.36 2.40
N ILE A 117 7.17 -15.70 3.70
CA ILE A 117 5.97 -16.02 4.47
C ILE A 117 5.05 -14.82 4.57
N ASP A 118 5.59 -13.66 4.90
CA ASP A 118 4.77 -12.45 5.02
C ASP A 118 4.18 -12.07 3.67
N PHE A 119 4.95 -12.20 2.60
CA PHE A 119 4.44 -11.86 1.28
C PHE A 119 3.31 -12.79 0.85
N ASP A 120 3.49 -14.09 1.08
CA ASP A 120 2.44 -15.07 0.75
C ASP A 120 1.19 -14.82 1.57
N ASN A 121 1.34 -14.50 2.85
CA ASN A 121 0.20 -14.24 3.72
C ASN A 121 -0.54 -12.96 3.31
N LEU A 122 0.20 -11.91 2.95
CA LEU A 122 -0.43 -10.69 2.48
C LEU A 122 -1.20 -10.92 1.19
N ARG A 123 -0.61 -11.66 0.26
CA ARG A 123 -1.29 -11.96 -1.01
C ARG A 123 -2.55 -12.78 -0.77
N ALA A 124 -2.50 -13.72 0.15
CA ALA A 124 -3.69 -14.50 0.51
C ALA A 124 -4.78 -13.61 1.09
N GLN A 125 -4.41 -12.66 1.93
CA GLN A 125 -5.35 -11.70 2.49
C GLN A 125 -6.01 -10.87 1.39
N LEU A 126 -5.21 -10.36 0.45
CA LEU A 126 -5.74 -9.57 -0.68
C LEU A 126 -6.68 -10.41 -1.54
N LYS A 127 -6.30 -11.66 -1.79
CA LYS A 127 -7.13 -12.57 -2.57
C LYS A 127 -8.47 -12.80 -1.88
N GLY A 128 -8.44 -12.94 -0.55
CA GLY A 128 -9.65 -13.11 0.24
C GLY A 128 -10.64 -11.97 0.09
N PHE A 129 -10.14 -10.73 -0.04
CA PHE A 129 -11.01 -9.58 -0.24
C PHE A 129 -11.74 -9.62 -1.59
N LEU A 130 -11.18 -10.29 -2.57
CA LEU A 130 -11.77 -10.37 -3.90
C LEU A 130 -12.69 -11.56 -4.07
N GLU A 131 -12.71 -12.48 -3.12
CA GLU A 131 -13.54 -13.65 -3.21
C GLU A 131 -14.99 -13.29 -2.91
N LYS A 132 -15.89 -14.02 -3.58
CA LYS A 132 -17.31 -13.87 -3.33
C LYS A 132 -17.62 -14.34 -1.93
N SER A 133 -18.48 -13.60 -1.26
CA SER A 133 -18.97 -14.06 0.03
C SER A 133 -19.75 -15.35 -0.16
N LYS A 134 -19.59 -16.27 0.78
CA LYS A 134 -20.33 -17.53 0.73
C LYS A 134 -21.81 -17.27 0.94
N PRO A 135 -22.69 -17.94 0.22
CA PRO A 135 -24.11 -17.81 0.46
C PRO A 135 -24.43 -18.24 1.87
N ARG A 136 -25.34 -17.54 2.49
CA ARG A 136 -25.78 -17.92 3.79
C ARG A 136 -26.71 -19.07 3.68
N THR A 137 -26.45 -20.01 4.54
CA THR A 137 -27.34 -21.08 4.48
C THR A 137 -28.49 -20.81 5.33
N GLY A 138 -29.40 -21.32 4.92
CA GLY A 138 -30.33 -21.31 5.73
C GLY A 138 -30.75 -20.27 6.41
N ARG A 139 -30.94 -19.85 6.88
CA ARG A 139 -31.24 -19.09 7.56
C ARG A 139 -30.88 -18.04 7.39
N GLY A 140 -31.03 -17.66 7.10
CA GLY A 140 -30.73 -16.70 6.92
C GLY A 140 -29.93 -15.98 7.30
N PHE A 141 -29.77 -15.36 7.28
CA PHE A 141 -28.95 -14.78 7.57
C PHE A 141 -29.14 -13.69 8.11
N SER A 142 -28.80 -13.41 8.62
CA SER A 142 -28.95 -12.56 9.22
C SER A 142 -28.21 -11.63 9.26
N GLY A 143 -27.99 -11.19 9.23
CA GLY A 143 -27.25 -10.43 9.28
C GLY A 143 -26.56 -9.92 9.37
N PRO A 144 -26.34 -9.28 9.72
CA PRO A 144 -25.63 -8.38 9.68
C PRO A 144 -24.58 -8.58 9.13
N GLU A 145 -24.21 -9.20 9.27
CA GLU A 145 -23.19 -9.46 8.89
C GLU A 145 -23.09 -9.07 7.82
N GLY A 146 -23.35 -9.05 7.52
CA GLY A 146 -23.10 -8.79 6.46
C GLY A 146 -22.98 -7.67 6.13
N ALA A 147 -23.17 -7.31 6.60
CA ALA A 147 -23.22 -6.39 6.35
C ALA A 147 -22.22 -5.77 6.14
N LEU A 148 -21.85 -5.36 6.06
CA LEU A 148 -21.11 -4.85 5.81
C LEU A 148 -20.87 -4.50 5.67
#